data_89fe8ad8ead2ae6c0212968ee2dc4c66
#
_entry.id   89fe8ad8ead2ae6c0212968ee2dc4c66
#
_cell.length_a   1.000
_cell.length_b   1.000
_cell.length_c   1.000
_cell.angle_alpha   90.00
_cell.angle_beta   90.00
_cell.angle_gamma   90.00
#
_symmetry.space_group_name_H-M   'P 1'
#
loop_
_entity.id
_entity.type
_entity.pdbx_description
1 polymer ?
#
loop_
_entity_poly.entity_id
_entity_poly.type
_entity_poly.pdbx_seq_one_letter_code
_entity_poly.pdbx_strand_id
1 'polypeptide(L)'
;CRHYRADLILNSGVAGCLTDLPIGALVLAEDFIQHDVDTTAVGDPIGLVSTVNTVTFPTWDPQRCREILAELGHPAESGRVASGDWFAVKGNRAAWIRDTFHPVLTEMEGGAIAQVCLRNGTRFVALKSVSDHLFSERQAEEYFDFGEALEALGRVVLPFAQRLVEEG
;
A
#
# COMPACT_ATOMS: atom_id res chain seq x y z
N CYS A 1 18.07 4.50 3.89
CA CYS A 1 18.35 3.40 4.83
C CYS A 1 19.79 3.47 5.34
N ARG A 2 20.81 3.28 4.49
CA ARG A 2 22.22 3.13 4.93
C ARG A 2 22.77 4.33 5.70
N HIS A 3 22.51 5.56 5.28
CA HIS A 3 23.04 6.78 5.90
C HIS A 3 22.53 6.94 7.34
N TYR A 4 21.24 6.74 7.56
CA TYR A 4 20.62 6.89 8.88
C TYR A 4 20.56 5.57 9.67
N ARG A 5 21.01 4.45 9.09
CA ARG A 5 20.89 3.10 9.69
C ARG A 5 19.47 2.79 10.17
N ALA A 6 18.50 3.13 9.31
CA ALA A 6 17.11 2.89 9.63
C ALA A 6 16.82 1.37 9.70
N ASP A 7 16.29 0.89 10.82
CA ASP A 7 15.91 -0.49 11.04
C ASP A 7 14.54 -0.79 10.43
N LEU A 8 13.68 0.23 10.35
CA LEU A 8 12.34 0.13 9.79
C LEU A 8 11.97 1.43 9.06
N ILE A 9 11.24 1.29 7.98
CA ILE A 9 10.57 2.39 7.27
C ILE A 9 9.07 2.17 7.40
N LEU A 10 8.37 3.17 7.93
CA LEU A 10 6.90 3.24 7.91
C LEU A 10 6.47 4.23 6.82
N ASN A 11 5.73 3.75 5.84
CA ASN A 11 5.05 4.58 4.85
C ASN A 11 3.58 4.72 5.24
N SER A 12 3.07 5.94 5.31
CA SER A 12 1.65 6.18 5.54
C SER A 12 1.13 7.21 4.53
N GLY A 13 -0.10 7.03 4.09
CA GLY A 13 -0.72 7.90 3.10
C GLY A 13 -2.08 7.39 2.66
N VAL A 14 -2.70 8.14 1.76
CA VAL A 14 -3.99 7.79 1.18
C VAL A 14 -3.83 6.91 -0.05
N ALA A 15 -4.88 6.19 -0.44
CA ALA A 15 -4.87 5.32 -1.61
C ALA A 15 -6.28 5.11 -2.16
N GLY A 16 -6.38 4.92 -3.47
CA GLY A 16 -7.62 4.58 -4.16
C GLY A 16 -7.99 3.11 -3.93
N CYS A 17 -9.26 2.86 -3.60
CA CYS A 17 -9.78 1.53 -3.34
C CYS A 17 -10.22 0.81 -4.62
N LEU A 18 -9.75 -0.41 -4.79
CA LEU A 18 -10.12 -1.31 -5.90
C LEU A 18 -11.17 -2.35 -5.50
N THR A 19 -11.59 -2.32 -4.23
CA THR A 19 -12.63 -3.15 -3.62
C THR A 19 -13.77 -2.27 -3.06
N ASP A 20 -14.51 -2.72 -2.04
CA ASP A 20 -15.65 -2.01 -1.46
C ASP A 20 -15.40 -1.47 -0.04
N LEU A 21 -14.14 -1.20 0.34
CA LEU A 21 -13.83 -0.65 1.66
C LEU A 21 -14.31 0.81 1.77
N PRO A 22 -14.87 1.25 2.90
CA PRO A 22 -15.33 2.62 3.05
C PRO A 22 -14.18 3.64 3.04
N ILE A 23 -14.47 4.90 2.67
CA ILE A 23 -13.54 6.02 2.83
C ILE A 23 -13.12 6.11 4.30
N GLY A 24 -11.85 6.42 4.56
CA GLY A 24 -11.28 6.43 5.90
C GLY A 24 -10.90 5.04 6.44
N ALA A 25 -11.28 3.93 5.76
CA ALA A 25 -10.85 2.61 6.19
C ALA A 25 -9.32 2.50 6.18
N LEU A 26 -8.77 1.96 7.26
CA LEU A 26 -7.34 1.68 7.35
C LEU A 26 -7.02 0.34 6.69
N VAL A 27 -5.97 0.33 5.90
CA VAL A 27 -5.45 -0.87 5.22
C VAL A 27 -3.97 -1.01 5.48
N LEU A 28 -3.59 -2.11 6.09
CA LEU A 28 -2.20 -2.52 6.23
C LEU A 28 -1.77 -3.28 4.98
N ALA A 29 -0.74 -2.82 4.30
CA ALA A 29 -0.22 -3.53 3.14
C ALA A 29 0.47 -4.84 3.57
N GLU A 30 0.12 -5.94 2.92
CA GLU A 30 0.81 -7.24 3.07
C GLU A 30 2.00 -7.34 2.11
N ASP A 31 1.79 -6.87 0.89
CA ASP A 31 2.83 -6.73 -0.12
C ASP A 31 2.50 -5.58 -1.10
N PHE A 32 3.51 -5.23 -1.91
CA PHE A 32 3.37 -4.32 -3.02
C PHE A 32 3.71 -5.00 -4.34
N ILE A 33 3.07 -4.55 -5.42
CA ILE A 33 3.49 -4.79 -6.79
C ILE A 33 3.66 -3.44 -7.52
N GLN A 34 4.49 -3.39 -8.55
CA GLN A 34 4.58 -2.25 -9.46
C GLN A 34 3.86 -2.59 -10.77
N HIS A 35 2.64 -2.05 -10.93
CA HIS A 35 1.76 -2.37 -12.05
C HIS A 35 2.19 -1.75 -13.38
N ASP A 36 3.11 -0.80 -13.35
CA ASP A 36 3.63 -0.07 -14.52
C ASP A 36 5.00 -0.58 -15.01
N VAL A 37 5.51 -1.63 -14.39
CA VAL A 37 6.72 -2.34 -14.87
C VAL A 37 6.29 -3.44 -15.83
N ASP A 38 6.66 -3.29 -17.11
CA ASP A 38 6.35 -4.26 -18.16
C ASP A 38 7.60 -4.57 -19.01
N THR A 39 8.16 -5.74 -18.78
CA THR A 39 9.26 -6.31 -19.56
C THR A 39 8.84 -7.62 -20.25
N THR A 40 7.52 -7.81 -20.45
CA THR A 40 6.98 -9.03 -21.09
C THR A 40 7.49 -9.25 -22.51
N ALA A 41 7.87 -8.18 -23.21
CA ALA A 41 8.47 -8.25 -24.54
C ALA A 41 9.79 -9.04 -24.61
N VAL A 42 10.47 -9.19 -23.46
CA VAL A 42 11.70 -10.02 -23.34
C VAL A 42 11.46 -11.32 -22.58
N GLY A 43 10.18 -11.66 -22.30
CA GLY A 43 9.77 -12.93 -21.69
C GLY A 43 9.62 -12.90 -20.18
N ASP A 44 9.76 -11.76 -19.54
CA ASP A 44 9.56 -11.63 -18.10
C ASP A 44 8.06 -11.68 -17.73
N PRO A 45 7.73 -12.10 -16.51
CA PRO A 45 6.38 -11.89 -15.97
C PRO A 45 6.04 -10.42 -15.87
N ILE A 46 4.77 -10.06 -16.07
CA ILE A 46 4.28 -8.69 -15.86
C ILE A 46 4.54 -8.26 -14.41
N GLY A 47 5.02 -7.03 -14.19
CA GLY A 47 5.37 -6.50 -12.88
C GLY A 47 6.73 -6.96 -12.33
N LEU A 48 7.51 -7.77 -13.08
CA LEU A 48 8.84 -8.18 -12.63
C LEU A 48 9.80 -7.00 -12.62
N VAL A 49 10.32 -6.67 -11.44
CA VAL A 49 11.39 -5.68 -11.29
C VAL A 49 12.74 -6.38 -11.35
N SER A 50 13.38 -6.33 -12.51
CA SER A 50 14.60 -7.08 -12.84
C SER A 50 15.76 -6.84 -11.86
N THR A 51 15.88 -5.62 -11.30
CA THR A 51 16.95 -5.25 -10.36
C THR A 51 16.91 -5.99 -9.02
N VAL A 52 15.77 -6.55 -8.66
CA VAL A 52 15.52 -7.34 -7.45
C VAL A 52 14.94 -8.72 -7.76
N ASN A 53 14.68 -8.98 -9.04
CA ASN A 53 14.18 -10.25 -9.57
C ASN A 53 12.92 -10.76 -8.86
N THR A 54 11.96 -9.86 -8.62
CA THR A 54 10.68 -10.21 -8.01
C THR A 54 9.53 -9.34 -8.55
N VAL A 55 8.32 -9.88 -8.53
CA VAL A 55 7.07 -9.16 -8.82
C VAL A 55 6.49 -8.55 -7.54
N THR A 56 6.67 -9.22 -6.41
CA THR A 56 6.07 -8.85 -5.13
C THR A 56 7.10 -8.40 -4.11
N PHE A 57 6.78 -7.34 -3.38
CA PHE A 57 7.61 -6.77 -2.32
C PHE A 57 6.87 -6.92 -0.99
N PRO A 58 7.19 -7.96 -0.17
CA PRO A 58 6.50 -8.19 1.09
C PRO A 58 6.82 -7.10 2.10
N THR A 59 5.85 -6.80 2.95
CA THR A 59 6.03 -5.95 4.13
C THR A 59 6.48 -6.78 5.33
N TRP A 60 6.95 -6.09 6.38
CA TRP A 60 7.43 -6.76 7.58
C TRP A 60 6.26 -7.14 8.48
N ASP A 61 6.14 -8.43 8.80
CA ASP A 61 5.20 -9.04 9.73
C ASP A 61 3.77 -8.42 9.71
N PRO A 62 3.02 -8.56 8.61
CA PRO A 62 1.70 -7.95 8.51
C PRO A 62 0.73 -8.44 9.59
N GLN A 63 0.88 -9.68 10.06
CA GLN A 63 0.03 -10.21 11.11
C GLN A 63 0.26 -9.47 12.43
N ARG A 64 1.52 -9.35 12.86
CA ARG A 64 1.85 -8.63 14.10
C ARG A 64 1.47 -7.15 14.02
N CYS A 65 1.72 -6.52 12.90
CA CYS A 65 1.33 -5.13 12.67
C CYS A 65 -0.20 -4.93 12.79
N ARG A 66 -1.00 -5.87 12.30
CA ARG A 66 -2.47 -5.84 12.42
C ARG A 66 -2.93 -6.01 13.87
N GLU A 67 -2.27 -6.91 14.61
CA GLU A 67 -2.54 -7.10 16.05
C GLU A 67 -2.27 -5.80 16.83
N ILE A 68 -1.14 -5.12 16.57
CA ILE A 68 -0.80 -3.83 17.18
C ILE A 68 -1.87 -2.79 16.88
N LEU A 69 -2.32 -2.68 15.64
CA LEU A 69 -3.39 -1.74 15.27
C LEU A 69 -4.70 -2.04 16.00
N ALA A 70 -5.06 -3.31 16.15
CA ALA A 70 -6.24 -3.71 16.91
C ALA A 70 -6.09 -3.41 18.41
N GLU A 71 -4.92 -3.67 19.02
CA GLU A 71 -4.60 -3.33 20.40
C GLU A 71 -4.71 -1.80 20.65
N LEU A 72 -4.37 -0.98 19.65
CA LEU A 72 -4.51 0.48 19.69
C LEU A 72 -5.96 0.95 19.49
N GLY A 73 -6.92 0.06 19.25
CA GLY A 73 -8.31 0.40 18.97
C GLY A 73 -8.58 0.86 17.53
N HIS A 74 -7.64 0.61 16.62
CA HIS A 74 -7.72 1.00 15.20
C HIS A 74 -7.57 -0.23 14.29
N PRO A 75 -8.53 -1.17 14.26
CA PRO A 75 -8.43 -2.35 13.42
C PRO A 75 -8.28 -1.93 11.94
N ALA A 76 -7.41 -2.61 11.23
CA ALA A 76 -7.17 -2.38 9.82
C ALA A 76 -7.47 -3.63 9.00
N GLU A 77 -8.02 -3.42 7.81
CA GLU A 77 -8.03 -4.43 6.76
C GLU A 77 -6.60 -4.70 6.27
N SER A 78 -6.40 -5.75 5.50
CA SER A 78 -5.08 -6.02 4.93
C SER A 78 -5.18 -6.55 3.51
N GLY A 79 -4.08 -6.39 2.76
CA GLY A 79 -3.99 -6.92 1.42
C GLY A 79 -2.88 -6.30 0.59
N ARG A 80 -2.84 -6.71 -0.67
CA ARG A 80 -1.90 -6.22 -1.67
C ARG A 80 -2.18 -4.78 -2.06
N VAL A 81 -1.13 -4.00 -2.29
CA VAL A 81 -1.21 -2.64 -2.85
C VAL A 81 -0.50 -2.60 -4.21
N ALA A 82 -1.20 -2.07 -5.21
CA ALA A 82 -0.64 -1.83 -6.54
C ALA A 82 -0.08 -0.40 -6.62
N SER A 83 1.22 -0.29 -6.90
CA SER A 83 1.94 0.98 -6.98
C SER A 83 2.35 1.28 -8.43
N GLY A 84 2.38 2.55 -8.82
CA GLY A 84 2.87 2.98 -10.14
C GLY A 84 2.64 4.45 -10.42
N ASP A 85 3.38 5.03 -11.36
CA ASP A 85 3.36 6.45 -11.72
C ASP A 85 2.10 6.84 -12.53
N TRP A 86 0.95 6.51 -11.98
CA TRP A 86 -0.34 6.81 -12.59
C TRP A 86 -1.40 7.07 -11.52
N PHE A 87 -2.00 8.28 -11.57
CA PHE A 87 -3.17 8.57 -10.76
C PHE A 87 -4.37 7.75 -11.24
N ALA A 88 -4.85 6.85 -10.39
CA ALA A 88 -5.85 5.88 -10.75
C ALA A 88 -7.23 6.54 -10.90
N VAL A 89 -7.86 6.29 -12.05
CA VAL A 89 -9.24 6.66 -12.33
C VAL A 89 -10.00 5.45 -12.85
N LYS A 90 -11.31 5.42 -12.66
CA LYS A 90 -12.20 4.36 -13.17
C LYS A 90 -11.99 4.19 -14.67
N GLY A 91 -11.77 2.95 -15.10
CA GLY A 91 -11.60 2.62 -16.51
C GLY A 91 -10.87 1.31 -16.75
N ASN A 92 -10.54 1.04 -18.02
CA ASN A 92 -9.94 -0.24 -18.41
C ASN A 92 -8.60 -0.53 -17.72
N ARG A 93 -7.78 0.52 -17.48
CA ARG A 93 -6.49 0.33 -16.80
C ARG A 93 -6.68 -0.08 -15.34
N ALA A 94 -7.58 0.57 -14.63
CA ALA A 94 -7.90 0.18 -13.25
C ALA A 94 -8.47 -1.23 -13.17
N ALA A 95 -9.37 -1.60 -14.10
CA ALA A 95 -9.90 -2.95 -14.18
C ALA A 95 -8.80 -3.98 -14.46
N TRP A 96 -7.89 -3.68 -15.40
CA TRP A 96 -6.75 -4.54 -15.70
C TRP A 96 -5.82 -4.72 -14.48
N ILE A 97 -5.50 -3.66 -13.74
CA ILE A 97 -4.69 -3.74 -12.50
C ILE A 97 -5.38 -4.65 -11.49
N ARG A 98 -6.68 -4.43 -11.24
CA ARG A 98 -7.46 -5.23 -10.31
C ARG A 98 -7.47 -6.72 -10.70
N ASP A 99 -7.74 -7.01 -11.97
CA ASP A 99 -7.94 -8.37 -12.45
C ASP A 99 -6.62 -9.13 -12.64
N THR A 100 -5.49 -8.42 -12.85
CA THR A 100 -4.17 -9.01 -13.05
C THR A 100 -3.44 -9.28 -11.72
N PHE A 101 -3.49 -8.32 -10.80
CA PHE A 101 -2.68 -8.37 -9.58
C PHE A 101 -3.48 -8.59 -8.31
N HIS A 102 -4.82 -8.48 -8.38
CA HIS A 102 -5.76 -8.62 -7.27
C HIS A 102 -5.44 -7.73 -6.04
N PRO A 103 -5.12 -6.46 -6.22
CA PRO A 103 -4.85 -5.57 -5.11
C PRO A 103 -6.14 -5.07 -4.45
N VAL A 104 -6.04 -4.70 -3.17
CA VAL A 104 -7.08 -3.99 -2.43
C VAL A 104 -7.05 -2.50 -2.73
N LEU A 105 -5.83 -1.94 -2.81
CA LEU A 105 -5.58 -0.52 -3.03
C LEU A 105 -4.63 -0.28 -4.21
N THR A 106 -4.66 0.96 -4.71
CA THR A 106 -3.66 1.49 -5.64
C THR A 106 -3.16 2.86 -5.17
N GLU A 107 -1.86 3.12 -5.35
CA GLU A 107 -1.19 4.37 -4.97
C GLU A 107 0.09 4.54 -5.82
N MET A 108 0.97 5.50 -5.50
CA MET A 108 2.02 5.91 -6.43
C MET A 108 3.45 5.82 -5.87
N GLU A 109 3.68 5.45 -4.60
CA GLU A 109 5.00 5.55 -3.94
C GLU A 109 5.49 4.26 -3.27
N GLY A 110 4.59 3.50 -2.67
CA GLY A 110 4.92 2.40 -1.77
C GLY A 110 5.72 1.28 -2.42
N GLY A 111 5.44 0.98 -3.68
CA GLY A 111 6.19 -0.04 -4.43
C GLY A 111 7.67 0.30 -4.58
N ALA A 112 7.98 1.57 -4.90
CA ALA A 112 9.36 2.03 -5.01
C ALA A 112 10.07 2.02 -3.65
N ILE A 113 9.39 2.42 -2.57
CA ILE A 113 9.93 2.36 -1.21
C ILE A 113 10.19 0.91 -0.79
N ALA A 114 9.21 0.01 -1.03
CA ALA A 114 9.32 -1.42 -0.73
C ALA A 114 10.51 -2.06 -1.45
N GLN A 115 10.71 -1.75 -2.74
CA GLN A 115 11.86 -2.21 -3.52
C GLN A 115 13.19 -1.78 -2.90
N VAL A 116 13.30 -0.50 -2.50
CA VAL A 116 14.52 0.02 -1.86
C VAL A 116 14.75 -0.64 -0.51
N CYS A 117 13.71 -0.83 0.30
CA CYS A 117 13.81 -1.51 1.58
C CYS A 117 14.26 -2.96 1.43
N LEU A 118 13.64 -3.72 0.52
CA LEU A 118 14.04 -5.08 0.21
C LEU A 118 15.53 -5.18 -0.18
N ARG A 119 15.99 -4.30 -1.06
CA ARG A 119 17.38 -4.28 -1.53
C ARG A 119 18.39 -3.93 -0.42
N ASN A 120 17.97 -3.22 0.61
CA ASN A 120 18.83 -2.83 1.73
C ASN A 120 18.65 -3.70 2.98
N GLY A 121 17.76 -4.70 2.97
CA GLY A 121 17.46 -5.52 4.14
C GLY A 121 16.82 -4.71 5.27
N THR A 122 16.12 -3.62 4.95
CA THR A 122 15.42 -2.77 5.92
C THR A 122 13.97 -3.21 6.02
N ARG A 123 13.45 -3.36 7.22
CA ARG A 123 12.02 -3.67 7.43
C ARG A 123 11.14 -2.57 6.85
N PHE A 124 10.04 -2.97 6.21
CA PHE A 124 9.10 -2.03 5.60
C PHE A 124 7.68 -2.33 6.06
N VAL A 125 7.00 -1.33 6.55
CA VAL A 125 5.59 -1.37 6.92
C VAL A 125 4.86 -0.24 6.18
N ALA A 126 3.65 -0.50 5.71
CA ALA A 126 2.84 0.53 5.09
C ALA A 126 1.40 0.48 5.59
N LEU A 127 0.91 1.62 6.10
CA LEU A 127 -0.46 1.83 6.54
C LEU A 127 -1.10 2.89 5.65
N LYS A 128 -2.16 2.51 4.95
CA LYS A 128 -2.90 3.38 4.03
C LYS A 128 -4.31 3.63 4.54
N SER A 129 -4.91 4.72 4.10
CA SER A 129 -6.34 4.99 4.30
C SER A 129 -7.02 5.20 2.95
N VAL A 130 -8.21 4.64 2.81
CA VAL A 130 -9.00 4.78 1.58
C VAL A 130 -9.44 6.22 1.40
N SER A 131 -9.07 6.85 0.27
CA SER A 131 -9.47 8.22 -0.08
C SER A 131 -10.57 8.29 -1.13
N ASP A 132 -10.71 7.24 -1.94
CA ASP A 132 -11.63 7.18 -3.07
C ASP A 132 -11.87 5.75 -3.54
N HIS A 133 -12.94 5.55 -4.28
CA HIS A 133 -13.30 4.24 -4.85
C HIS A 133 -13.23 4.26 -6.38
N LEU A 134 -12.55 3.28 -6.97
CA LEU A 134 -12.44 3.21 -8.42
C LEU A 134 -13.60 2.44 -9.09
N PHE A 135 -14.35 1.61 -8.35
CA PHE A 135 -15.40 0.74 -8.91
C PHE A 135 -16.75 0.82 -8.20
N SER A 136 -16.89 1.55 -7.09
CA SER A 136 -18.18 1.74 -6.43
C SER A 136 -19.18 2.45 -7.34
N GLU A 137 -20.44 2.01 -7.34
CA GLU A 137 -21.52 2.74 -8.02
C GLU A 137 -21.78 4.12 -7.39
N ARG A 138 -21.35 4.33 -6.15
CA ARG A 138 -21.42 5.61 -5.43
C ARG A 138 -20.47 6.68 -6.00
N GLN A 139 -19.50 6.30 -6.82
CA GLN A 139 -18.50 7.21 -7.40
C GLN A 139 -19.04 8.34 -8.27
N ALA A 140 -20.27 8.27 -8.74
CA ALA A 140 -20.84 9.35 -9.54
C ALA A 140 -21.06 10.65 -8.71
N GLU A 141 -21.03 10.57 -7.38
CA GLU A 141 -21.33 11.66 -6.47
C GLU A 141 -20.27 11.91 -5.37
N GLU A 142 -19.36 10.96 -5.12
CA GLU A 142 -18.37 11.06 -4.04
C GLU A 142 -16.99 11.43 -4.60
N TYR A 143 -16.66 12.68 -4.42
CA TYR A 143 -15.32 13.23 -4.59
C TYR A 143 -14.32 12.58 -3.65
N PHE A 144 -13.01 12.68 -4.02
CA PHE A 144 -11.90 12.45 -3.12
C PHE A 144 -12.14 13.11 -1.76
N ASP A 145 -12.29 12.33 -0.71
CA ASP A 145 -12.26 12.88 0.63
C ASP A 145 -10.91 12.57 1.30
N PHE A 146 -9.92 13.37 0.91
CA PHE A 146 -8.63 13.33 1.57
C PHE A 146 -8.72 13.74 3.05
N GLY A 147 -9.72 14.55 3.42
CA GLY A 147 -9.89 15.02 4.79
C GLY A 147 -10.17 13.86 5.73
N GLU A 148 -11.17 13.05 5.45
CA GLU A 148 -11.52 11.89 6.27
C GLU A 148 -10.39 10.85 6.30
N ALA A 149 -9.79 10.55 5.15
CA ALA A 149 -8.69 9.59 5.06
C ALA A 149 -7.45 10.04 5.84
N LEU A 150 -7.08 11.32 5.76
CA LEU A 150 -5.94 11.88 6.51
C LEU A 150 -6.25 11.97 8.00
N GLU A 151 -7.48 12.27 8.40
CA GLU A 151 -7.89 12.28 9.81
C GLU A 151 -7.80 10.89 10.42
N ALA A 152 -8.24 9.85 9.71
CA ALA A 152 -8.10 8.46 10.14
C ALA A 152 -6.63 8.07 10.38
N LEU A 153 -5.75 8.41 9.44
CA LEU A 153 -4.30 8.18 9.60
C LEU A 153 -3.71 9.01 10.75
N GLY A 154 -4.08 10.29 10.86
CA GLY A 154 -3.55 11.20 11.88
C GLY A 154 -3.78 10.70 13.31
N ARG A 155 -4.85 9.95 13.54
CA ARG A 155 -5.17 9.36 14.84
C ARG A 155 -4.29 8.18 15.21
N VAL A 156 -3.74 7.46 14.24
CA VAL A 156 -3.12 6.14 14.46
C VAL A 156 -1.64 6.08 14.13
N VAL A 157 -1.15 6.88 13.16
CA VAL A 157 0.23 6.73 12.65
C VAL A 157 1.28 6.89 13.74
N LEU A 158 1.16 7.90 14.59
CA LEU A 158 2.16 8.14 15.64
C LEU A 158 2.17 7.04 16.72
N PRO A 159 1.03 6.67 17.36
CA PRO A 159 1.02 5.57 18.31
C PRO A 159 1.43 4.24 17.67
N PHE A 160 1.07 3.98 16.42
CA PHE A 160 1.49 2.78 15.71
C PHE A 160 3.01 2.77 15.49
N ALA A 161 3.59 3.88 15.03
CA ALA A 161 5.05 4.00 14.87
C ALA A 161 5.81 3.77 16.18
N GLN A 162 5.31 4.29 17.30
CA GLN A 162 5.89 4.07 18.63
C GLN A 162 5.90 2.58 19.00
N ARG A 163 4.78 1.89 18.80
CA ARG A 163 4.67 0.45 19.06
C ARG A 163 5.59 -0.38 18.15
N LEU A 164 5.73 -0.02 16.87
CA LEU A 164 6.65 -0.69 15.95
C LEU A 164 8.12 -0.59 16.38
N VAL A 165 8.51 0.52 17.03
CA VAL A 165 9.86 0.69 17.58
C VAL A 165 10.10 -0.24 18.78
N GLU A 166 9.07 -0.51 19.58
CA GLU A 166 9.15 -1.43 20.74
C GLU A 166 9.29 -2.90 20.32
N GLU A 167 8.84 -3.27 19.11
CA GLU A 167 8.94 -4.61 18.53
C GLU A 167 10.34 -4.94 17.95
N GLY A 168 11.22 -3.98 17.85
CA GLY A 168 12.54 -4.10 17.20
C GLY A 168 13.68 -4.25 18.07
#